data_39b8184fad0683add5fe93e7c9b2340c
#
_entry.id   39b8184fad0683add5fe93e7c9b2340c
#
_cell.length_a   1.000
_cell.length_b   1.000
_cell.length_c   1.000
_cell.angle_alpha   90.00
_cell.angle_beta   90.00
_cell.angle_gamma   90.00
#
_symmetry.space_group_name_H-M   'P 1'
#
loop_
_entity.id
_entity.type
_entity.pdbx_description
1 polymer ?
#
loop_
_entity_poly.entity_id
_entity_poly.type
_entity_poly.pdbx_seq_one_letter_code
_entity_poly.pdbx_strand_id
1 'polypeptide(L)'
;MSVASASQSGVTANRPDEPAEPRKDRLITRDVALVMLATFFFMTSNMVITPVIAGYGESMGATGALMGVIAGAMSFVSLFCRPIAGNLSDLVSKRLLVAAGTVLYIVAGVMYCLADSTGMLVVARMVNGLGFACGTVCLATWVSLLLPIRHMGAGMGLYGIVNALAIAVGPALGIRLQAAVGYQWTFIASLTLNVCAFVTVLLVKNGGRPARKTVAAEQSLRHRLRLRNLVEPRAIPLAAAFMMFAIPYFANQSFLVDYISTRHLRISSDLFFVFYAAALLVLRLTLRDLFDSKGFRFWLVVCSFAMLASLAFLTFMTNDWYLLGAGIAMAASYGLMSSVTQAQAVVIAGRERSGLANGTYYMGIDLGMALGPVLAGVLYGHLPIAWFYPLFMLALPVSWLIYLSFHRLIHPSHK
;
A
#
# COMPACT_ATOMS: atom_id res chain seq x y z
N MET A 1 -30.24 -85.89 -23.08
CA MET A 1 -30.98 -84.63 -23.25
C MET A 1 -30.49 -83.68 -22.18
N SER A 2 -29.73 -82.71 -22.62
CA SER A 2 -28.99 -81.71 -21.81
C SER A 2 -29.85 -80.54 -21.50
N VAL A 3 -29.79 -80.03 -20.26
CA VAL A 3 -30.25 -78.66 -19.93
C VAL A 3 -29.15 -78.02 -19.10
N ALA A 4 -28.59 -76.98 -19.68
CA ALA A 4 -27.53 -76.19 -19.13
C ALA A 4 -28.05 -75.21 -18.03
N SER A 5 -27.35 -75.18 -16.93
CA SER A 5 -27.54 -74.15 -15.88
C SER A 5 -26.72 -72.88 -16.21
N ALA A 6 -27.38 -71.80 -16.45
CA ALA A 6 -26.75 -70.48 -16.58
C ALA A 6 -26.54 -69.83 -15.20
N SER A 7 -25.26 -69.56 -14.89
CA SER A 7 -24.87 -68.74 -13.71
C SER A 7 -25.19 -67.31 -13.94
N GLN A 8 -26.00 -66.70 -13.06
CA GLN A 8 -26.22 -65.28 -12.98
C GLN A 8 -25.04 -64.60 -12.23
N SER A 9 -24.18 -63.96 -12.98
CA SER A 9 -23.22 -63.01 -12.42
C SER A 9 -23.92 -61.70 -12.05
N GLY A 10 -23.93 -61.39 -10.74
CA GLY A 10 -24.49 -60.16 -10.20
C GLY A 10 -23.72 -58.92 -10.69
N VAL A 11 -24.36 -58.15 -11.51
CA VAL A 11 -23.93 -56.80 -11.87
C VAL A 11 -24.33 -55.91 -10.67
N THR A 12 -23.35 -55.53 -9.88
CA THR A 12 -23.52 -54.45 -8.88
C THR A 12 -23.75 -53.15 -9.65
N ALA A 13 -24.99 -52.67 -9.64
CA ALA A 13 -25.37 -51.38 -10.16
C ALA A 13 -24.56 -50.28 -9.42
N ASN A 14 -23.66 -49.63 -10.19
CA ASN A 14 -22.97 -48.43 -9.79
C ASN A 14 -24.05 -47.36 -9.50
N ARG A 15 -24.28 -47.00 -8.22
CA ARG A 15 -25.11 -45.85 -7.87
C ARG A 15 -24.44 -44.62 -8.49
N PRO A 16 -25.18 -43.78 -9.22
CA PRO A 16 -24.64 -42.49 -9.67
C PRO A 16 -24.23 -41.69 -8.45
N ASP A 17 -23.01 -41.19 -8.48
CA ASP A 17 -22.45 -40.30 -7.45
C ASP A 17 -23.50 -39.22 -7.10
N GLU A 18 -23.95 -39.22 -5.87
CA GLU A 18 -24.70 -38.08 -5.31
C GLU A 18 -23.89 -36.82 -5.61
N PRO A 19 -24.50 -35.77 -6.20
CA PRO A 19 -23.80 -34.53 -6.41
C PRO A 19 -23.36 -34.01 -5.03
N ALA A 20 -22.03 -33.92 -4.84
CA ALA A 20 -21.45 -33.36 -3.63
C ALA A 20 -22.16 -32.03 -3.32
N GLU A 21 -22.76 -31.92 -2.13
CA GLU A 21 -23.42 -30.69 -1.70
C GLU A 21 -22.52 -29.49 -2.01
N PRO A 22 -23.06 -28.42 -2.63
CA PRO A 22 -22.27 -27.25 -2.95
C PRO A 22 -21.67 -26.74 -1.64
N ARG A 23 -20.35 -26.92 -1.48
CA ARG A 23 -19.61 -26.28 -0.37
C ARG A 23 -20.05 -24.83 -0.38
N LYS A 24 -20.77 -24.40 0.68
CA LYS A 24 -21.16 -23.01 0.88
C LYS A 24 -19.91 -22.18 0.65
N ASP A 25 -19.87 -21.43 -0.47
CA ASP A 25 -18.78 -20.54 -0.85
C ASP A 25 -18.72 -19.40 0.16
N ARG A 26 -18.09 -19.67 1.31
CA ARG A 26 -17.92 -18.66 2.36
C ARG A 26 -16.86 -17.67 1.90
N LEU A 27 -17.22 -16.40 1.80
CA LEU A 27 -16.29 -15.31 1.49
C LEU A 27 -15.10 -15.29 2.48
N ILE A 28 -15.39 -15.48 3.77
CA ILE A 28 -14.38 -15.47 4.84
C ILE A 28 -14.14 -16.92 5.27
N THR A 29 -13.07 -17.50 4.77
CA THR A 29 -12.50 -18.75 5.28
C THR A 29 -11.48 -18.43 6.38
N ARG A 30 -11.11 -19.45 7.20
CA ARG A 30 -10.06 -19.30 8.21
C ARG A 30 -8.77 -18.72 7.61
N ASP A 31 -8.33 -19.23 6.47
CA ASP A 31 -7.09 -18.81 5.83
C ASP A 31 -7.18 -17.37 5.29
N VAL A 32 -8.33 -16.98 4.73
CA VAL A 32 -8.58 -15.57 4.32
C VAL A 32 -8.52 -14.64 5.53
N ALA A 33 -9.19 -15.00 6.64
CA ALA A 33 -9.17 -14.20 7.86
C ALA A 33 -7.74 -14.05 8.44
N LEU A 34 -6.97 -15.15 8.46
CA LEU A 34 -5.57 -15.12 8.92
C LEU A 34 -4.68 -14.24 8.03
N VAL A 35 -4.81 -14.33 6.68
CA VAL A 35 -4.01 -13.47 5.79
C VAL A 35 -4.41 -12.00 5.92
N MET A 36 -5.70 -11.70 6.12
CA MET A 36 -6.16 -10.33 6.38
C MET A 36 -5.63 -9.82 7.73
N LEU A 37 -5.63 -10.65 8.78
CA LEU A 37 -5.07 -10.30 10.08
C LEU A 37 -3.54 -10.08 10.00
N ALA A 38 -2.83 -10.94 9.27
CA ALA A 38 -1.40 -10.76 9.01
C ALA A 38 -1.13 -9.44 8.26
N THR A 39 -1.97 -9.09 7.28
CA THR A 39 -1.90 -7.82 6.57
C THR A 39 -2.11 -6.64 7.51
N PHE A 40 -3.09 -6.73 8.40
CA PHE A 40 -3.36 -5.69 9.40
C PHE A 40 -2.14 -5.45 10.29
N PHE A 41 -1.59 -6.50 10.88
CA PHE A 41 -0.40 -6.38 11.73
C PHE A 41 0.81 -5.85 10.98
N PHE A 42 1.07 -6.38 9.77
CA PHE A 42 2.19 -5.97 8.94
C PHE A 42 2.12 -4.49 8.55
N MET A 43 0.94 -4.05 8.08
CA MET A 43 0.73 -2.65 7.68
C MET A 43 0.72 -1.71 8.88
N THR A 44 0.08 -2.11 10.00
CA THR A 44 0.07 -1.30 11.23
C THR A 44 1.47 -1.11 11.77
N SER A 45 2.31 -2.16 11.79
CA SER A 45 3.72 -2.07 12.19
C SER A 45 4.48 -1.01 11.39
N ASN A 46 4.31 -0.99 10.07
CA ASN A 46 4.92 0.02 9.21
C ASN A 46 4.39 1.44 9.51
N MET A 47 3.08 1.56 9.68
CA MET A 47 2.43 2.85 9.91
C MET A 47 2.73 3.44 11.30
N VAL A 48 3.05 2.62 12.30
CA VAL A 48 3.52 3.06 13.63
C VAL A 48 4.84 3.84 13.53
N ILE A 49 5.77 3.37 12.69
CA ILE A 49 7.11 3.95 12.56
C ILE A 49 7.09 5.20 11.67
N THR A 50 6.28 5.22 10.61
CA THR A 50 6.34 6.23 9.55
C THR A 50 6.27 7.68 10.04
N PRO A 51 5.38 8.09 10.96
CA PRO A 51 5.28 9.48 11.40
C PRO A 51 6.35 9.91 12.42
N VAL A 52 7.07 8.96 13.01
CA VAL A 52 8.03 9.24 14.11
C VAL A 52 9.49 9.04 13.71
N ILE A 53 9.75 8.43 12.55
CA ILE A 53 11.10 8.04 12.15
C ILE A 53 11.99 9.24 11.79
N ALA A 54 11.40 10.30 11.22
CA ALA A 54 12.10 11.54 10.89
C ALA A 54 12.57 12.23 12.17
N GLY A 55 11.68 12.42 13.14
CA GLY A 55 12.01 13.00 14.44
C GLY A 55 12.99 12.16 15.26
N TYR A 56 12.97 10.82 15.12
CA TYR A 56 14.02 9.98 15.71
C TYR A 56 15.39 10.22 15.08
N GLY A 57 15.44 10.40 13.74
CA GLY A 57 16.65 10.81 13.06
C GLY A 57 17.17 12.17 13.55
N GLU A 58 16.26 13.15 13.74
CA GLU A 58 16.59 14.48 14.29
C GLU A 58 17.18 14.37 15.69
N SER A 59 16.63 13.54 16.57
CA SER A 59 17.17 13.32 17.93
C SER A 59 18.58 12.73 17.94
N MET A 60 19.02 12.10 16.83
CA MET A 60 20.37 11.61 16.59
C MET A 60 21.28 12.61 15.86
N GLY A 61 20.80 13.85 15.65
CA GLY A 61 21.54 14.89 14.96
C GLY A 61 21.41 14.90 13.44
N ALA A 62 20.40 14.22 12.87
CA ALA A 62 20.12 14.30 11.44
C ALA A 62 19.65 15.71 11.06
N THR A 63 20.19 16.26 9.97
CA THR A 63 19.68 17.49 9.36
C THR A 63 18.39 17.23 8.60
N GLY A 64 17.62 18.27 8.28
CA GLY A 64 16.35 18.11 7.57
C GLY A 64 16.42 17.25 6.31
N ALA A 65 17.44 17.43 5.47
CA ALA A 65 17.66 16.60 4.27
C ALA A 65 17.89 15.11 4.65
N LEU A 66 18.68 14.83 5.68
CA LEU A 66 18.95 13.47 6.13
C LEU A 66 17.70 12.83 6.78
N MET A 67 16.90 13.60 7.52
CA MET A 67 15.59 13.16 8.03
C MET A 67 14.69 12.67 6.89
N GLY A 68 14.64 13.44 5.79
CA GLY A 68 13.90 13.06 4.58
C GLY A 68 14.43 11.79 3.93
N VAL A 69 15.75 11.63 3.83
CA VAL A 69 16.39 10.41 3.32
C VAL A 69 16.04 9.20 4.21
N ILE A 70 16.15 9.33 5.53
CA ILE A 70 15.75 8.28 6.48
C ILE A 70 14.29 7.88 6.25
N ALA A 71 13.38 8.85 6.17
CA ALA A 71 11.95 8.58 5.95
C ALA A 71 11.68 7.93 4.59
N GLY A 72 12.32 8.38 3.50
CA GLY A 72 12.09 7.94 2.12
C GLY A 72 12.84 6.66 1.71
N ALA A 73 13.92 6.29 2.41
CA ALA A 73 14.81 5.19 2.02
C ALA A 73 14.10 3.83 1.87
N MET A 74 13.11 3.55 2.72
CA MET A 74 12.28 2.34 2.64
C MET A 74 11.60 2.24 1.27
N SER A 75 10.94 3.30 0.84
CA SER A 75 10.15 3.32 -0.38
C SER A 75 11.02 3.34 -1.62
N PHE A 76 12.18 3.98 -1.54
CA PHE A 76 13.17 3.96 -2.61
C PHE A 76 13.65 2.52 -2.89
N VAL A 77 13.98 1.76 -1.85
CA VAL A 77 14.37 0.35 -2.01
C VAL A 77 13.18 -0.50 -2.49
N SER A 78 11.99 -0.27 -1.92
CA SER A 78 10.77 -0.98 -2.29
C SER A 78 10.46 -0.85 -3.78
N LEU A 79 10.61 0.35 -4.36
CA LEU A 79 10.39 0.63 -5.76
C LEU A 79 11.12 -0.37 -6.69
N PHE A 80 12.41 -0.61 -6.43
CA PHE A 80 13.21 -1.53 -7.24
C PHE A 80 12.92 -3.01 -6.93
N CYS A 81 12.49 -3.31 -5.72
CA CYS A 81 12.24 -4.68 -5.28
C CYS A 81 10.84 -5.20 -5.66
N ARG A 82 9.83 -4.33 -5.87
CA ARG A 82 8.46 -4.74 -6.22
C ARG A 82 8.36 -5.58 -7.49
N PRO A 83 9.00 -5.22 -8.62
CA PRO A 83 8.97 -6.06 -9.81
C PRO A 83 9.57 -7.44 -9.57
N ILE A 84 10.63 -7.52 -8.76
CA ILE A 84 11.29 -8.78 -8.38
C ILE A 84 10.35 -9.60 -7.49
N ALA A 85 9.76 -8.99 -6.45
CA ALA A 85 8.82 -9.65 -5.56
C ALA A 85 7.57 -10.16 -6.29
N GLY A 86 7.04 -9.37 -7.25
CA GLY A 86 5.91 -9.77 -8.09
C GLY A 86 6.22 -11.03 -8.91
N ASN A 87 7.33 -11.03 -9.63
CA ASN A 87 7.76 -12.20 -10.43
C ASN A 87 8.09 -13.42 -9.54
N LEU A 88 8.71 -13.20 -8.38
CA LEU A 88 9.05 -14.27 -7.45
C LEU A 88 7.78 -14.85 -6.81
N SER A 89 6.73 -14.05 -6.64
CA SER A 89 5.43 -14.53 -6.14
C SER A 89 4.78 -15.56 -7.06
N ASP A 90 5.07 -15.53 -8.36
CA ASP A 90 4.57 -16.50 -9.32
C ASP A 90 5.33 -17.84 -9.28
N LEU A 91 6.55 -17.85 -8.73
CA LEU A 91 7.44 -19.00 -8.71
C LEU A 91 7.49 -19.71 -7.35
N VAL A 92 7.33 -18.94 -6.27
CA VAL A 92 7.49 -19.41 -4.88
C VAL A 92 6.15 -19.30 -4.14
N SER A 93 5.98 -20.07 -3.08
CA SER A 93 4.76 -19.97 -2.26
C SER A 93 4.65 -18.57 -1.60
N LYS A 94 3.46 -18.00 -1.64
CA LYS A 94 3.19 -16.68 -1.03
C LYS A 94 3.53 -16.68 0.45
N ARG A 95 3.23 -17.79 1.15
CA ARG A 95 3.58 -17.98 2.56
C ARG A 95 5.08 -17.79 2.81
N LEU A 96 5.95 -18.40 1.99
CA LEU A 96 7.40 -18.28 2.16
C LEU A 96 7.88 -16.85 1.91
N LEU A 97 7.36 -16.18 0.88
CA LEU A 97 7.75 -14.81 0.54
C LEU A 97 7.28 -13.81 1.59
N VAL A 98 6.04 -13.95 2.09
CA VAL A 98 5.54 -13.10 3.17
C VAL A 98 6.30 -13.36 4.45
N ALA A 99 6.59 -14.63 4.79
CA ALA A 99 7.42 -14.96 5.95
C ALA A 99 8.82 -14.35 5.84
N ALA A 100 9.47 -14.44 4.67
CA ALA A 100 10.77 -13.79 4.44
C ALA A 100 10.68 -12.26 4.57
N GLY A 101 9.62 -11.64 4.00
CA GLY A 101 9.36 -10.21 4.15
C GLY A 101 9.17 -9.79 5.61
N THR A 102 8.39 -10.54 6.39
CA THR A 102 8.20 -10.25 7.82
C THR A 102 9.45 -10.49 8.64
N VAL A 103 10.31 -11.46 8.30
CA VAL A 103 11.63 -11.63 8.94
C VAL A 103 12.52 -10.42 8.67
N LEU A 104 12.57 -9.91 7.43
CA LEU A 104 13.30 -8.67 7.13
C LEU A 104 12.78 -7.48 7.94
N TYR A 105 11.46 -7.40 8.15
CA TYR A 105 10.86 -6.38 9.01
C TYR A 105 11.24 -6.54 10.49
N ILE A 106 11.31 -7.78 10.99
CA ILE A 106 11.77 -8.08 12.34
C ILE A 106 13.24 -7.65 12.50
N VAL A 107 14.09 -7.98 11.53
CA VAL A 107 15.51 -7.54 11.51
C VAL A 107 15.60 -6.02 11.53
N ALA A 108 14.84 -5.33 10.66
CA ALA A 108 14.79 -3.87 10.65
C ALA A 108 14.28 -3.29 11.98
N GLY A 109 13.25 -3.91 12.60
CA GLY A 109 12.73 -3.52 13.91
C GLY A 109 13.76 -3.65 15.03
N VAL A 110 14.55 -4.72 15.03
CA VAL A 110 15.67 -4.88 15.96
C VAL A 110 16.73 -3.81 15.70
N MET A 111 17.05 -3.54 14.43
CA MET A 111 18.00 -2.47 14.08
C MET A 111 17.52 -1.09 14.55
N TYR A 112 16.22 -0.77 14.49
CA TYR A 112 15.68 0.48 15.04
C TYR A 112 15.86 0.58 16.55
N CYS A 113 15.67 -0.53 17.27
CA CYS A 113 15.87 -0.58 18.72
C CYS A 113 17.34 -0.43 19.14
N LEU A 114 18.27 -0.86 18.28
CA LEU A 114 19.72 -0.84 18.55
C LEU A 114 20.42 0.33 17.84
N ALA A 115 19.70 1.15 17.08
CA ALA A 115 20.31 2.23 16.32
C ALA A 115 20.92 3.29 17.23
N ASP A 116 22.22 3.49 17.06
CA ASP A 116 23.06 4.50 17.72
C ASP A 116 23.53 5.61 16.79
N SER A 117 23.26 5.47 15.49
CA SER A 117 23.67 6.38 14.45
C SER A 117 22.64 6.53 13.33
N THR A 118 22.61 7.70 12.69
CA THR A 118 21.76 7.97 11.53
C THR A 118 22.07 7.04 10.36
N GLY A 119 23.33 6.62 10.18
CA GLY A 119 23.72 5.65 9.16
C GLY A 119 23.06 4.28 9.37
N MET A 120 23.07 3.77 10.61
CA MET A 120 22.39 2.52 10.96
C MET A 120 20.88 2.63 10.74
N LEU A 121 20.29 3.80 11.01
CA LEU A 121 18.87 4.05 10.79
C LEU A 121 18.50 4.00 9.30
N VAL A 122 19.34 4.57 8.41
CA VAL A 122 19.17 4.48 6.95
C VAL A 122 19.24 3.02 6.49
N VAL A 123 20.22 2.25 6.95
CA VAL A 123 20.34 0.82 6.60
C VAL A 123 19.12 0.03 7.08
N ALA A 124 18.65 0.28 8.31
CA ALA A 124 17.44 -0.34 8.83
C ALA A 124 16.21 -0.02 7.96
N ARG A 125 16.07 1.21 7.49
CA ARG A 125 15.00 1.62 6.54
C ARG A 125 15.13 0.92 5.19
N MET A 126 16.34 0.70 4.69
CA MET A 126 16.58 -0.06 3.46
C MET A 126 16.17 -1.52 3.60
N VAL A 127 16.55 -2.17 4.70
CA VAL A 127 16.15 -3.56 5.02
C VAL A 127 14.61 -3.64 5.16
N ASN A 128 14.01 -2.65 5.82
CA ASN A 128 12.55 -2.53 5.93
C ASN A 128 11.90 -2.45 4.55
N GLY A 129 12.48 -1.69 3.60
CA GLY A 129 12.01 -1.55 2.22
C GLY A 129 12.00 -2.87 1.43
N LEU A 130 13.01 -3.71 1.59
CA LEU A 130 13.05 -5.06 1.02
C LEU A 130 11.86 -5.90 1.52
N GLY A 131 11.64 -5.90 2.84
CA GLY A 131 10.51 -6.60 3.46
C GLY A 131 9.16 -6.04 3.03
N PHE A 132 9.04 -4.71 2.87
CA PHE A 132 7.81 -4.04 2.43
C PHE A 132 7.39 -4.45 1.02
N ALA A 133 8.33 -4.46 0.08
CA ALA A 133 8.07 -4.89 -1.28
C ALA A 133 7.55 -6.33 -1.33
N CYS A 134 8.22 -7.25 -0.63
CA CYS A 134 7.81 -8.66 -0.58
C CYS A 134 6.46 -8.84 0.10
N GLY A 135 6.26 -8.23 1.28
CA GLY A 135 5.06 -8.38 2.08
C GLY A 135 3.82 -7.85 1.37
N THR A 136 3.85 -6.60 0.89
CA THR A 136 2.67 -5.95 0.30
C THR A 136 2.18 -6.62 -0.98
N VAL A 137 3.10 -6.97 -1.89
CA VAL A 137 2.76 -7.64 -3.16
C VAL A 137 2.22 -9.04 -2.89
N CYS A 138 2.90 -9.80 -2.02
CA CYS A 138 2.53 -11.18 -1.78
C CYS A 138 1.26 -11.34 -0.93
N LEU A 139 1.01 -10.47 0.06
CA LEU A 139 -0.22 -10.49 0.85
C LEU A 139 -1.44 -10.21 -0.02
N ALA A 140 -1.41 -9.17 -0.85
CA ALA A 140 -2.49 -8.85 -1.78
C ALA A 140 -2.78 -10.00 -2.76
N THR A 141 -1.73 -10.56 -3.36
CA THR A 141 -1.83 -11.71 -4.27
C THR A 141 -2.34 -12.97 -3.53
N TRP A 142 -1.91 -13.18 -2.30
CA TRP A 142 -2.34 -14.34 -1.50
C TRP A 142 -3.82 -14.28 -1.15
N VAL A 143 -4.31 -13.12 -0.70
CA VAL A 143 -5.75 -12.91 -0.47
C VAL A 143 -6.54 -13.19 -1.76
N SER A 144 -6.13 -12.63 -2.90
CA SER A 144 -6.83 -12.83 -4.17
C SER A 144 -6.90 -14.29 -4.61
N LEU A 145 -5.87 -15.09 -4.31
CA LEU A 145 -5.85 -16.55 -4.60
C LEU A 145 -6.74 -17.37 -3.66
N LEU A 146 -6.97 -16.90 -2.44
CA LEU A 146 -7.82 -17.59 -1.46
C LEU A 146 -9.30 -17.28 -1.62
N LEU A 147 -9.64 -16.18 -2.31
CA LEU A 147 -11.01 -15.74 -2.53
C LEU A 147 -11.67 -16.51 -3.68
N PRO A 148 -12.96 -16.92 -3.52
CA PRO A 148 -13.74 -17.44 -4.64
C PRO A 148 -13.90 -16.37 -5.72
N ILE A 149 -13.78 -16.76 -7.01
CA ILE A 149 -13.89 -15.84 -8.16
C ILE A 149 -15.20 -15.04 -8.10
N ARG A 150 -16.29 -15.68 -7.70
CA ARG A 150 -17.63 -15.06 -7.58
C ARG A 150 -17.67 -13.91 -6.56
N HIS A 151 -16.81 -13.93 -5.54
CA HIS A 151 -16.75 -12.95 -4.45
C HIS A 151 -15.46 -12.14 -4.42
N MET A 152 -14.71 -12.12 -5.54
CA MET A 152 -13.41 -11.44 -5.63
C MET A 152 -13.52 -9.95 -5.29
N GLY A 153 -14.52 -9.24 -5.84
CA GLY A 153 -14.72 -7.81 -5.59
C GLY A 153 -15.00 -7.50 -4.11
N ALA A 154 -15.92 -8.26 -3.49
CA ALA A 154 -16.25 -8.07 -2.07
C ALA A 154 -15.08 -8.42 -1.16
N GLY A 155 -14.32 -9.48 -1.46
CA GLY A 155 -13.16 -9.89 -0.68
C GLY A 155 -11.99 -8.90 -0.78
N MET A 156 -11.71 -8.39 -1.97
CA MET A 156 -10.70 -7.34 -2.16
C MET A 156 -11.13 -5.98 -1.56
N GLY A 157 -12.44 -5.71 -1.54
CA GLY A 157 -13.00 -4.58 -0.80
C GLY A 157 -12.71 -4.67 0.71
N LEU A 158 -12.94 -5.85 1.30
CA LEU A 158 -12.62 -6.11 2.71
C LEU A 158 -11.09 -5.98 2.98
N TYR A 159 -10.25 -6.47 2.07
CA TYR A 159 -8.81 -6.26 2.13
C TYR A 159 -8.43 -4.77 2.13
N GLY A 160 -9.14 -3.97 1.31
CA GLY A 160 -9.00 -2.50 1.31
C GLY A 160 -9.38 -1.85 2.64
N ILE A 161 -10.42 -2.35 3.33
CA ILE A 161 -10.83 -1.89 4.67
C ILE A 161 -9.74 -2.22 5.70
N VAL A 162 -9.16 -3.41 5.66
CA VAL A 162 -8.06 -3.81 6.55
C VAL A 162 -6.86 -2.87 6.41
N ASN A 163 -6.49 -2.51 5.17
CA ASN A 163 -5.41 -1.54 4.92
C ASN A 163 -5.78 -0.14 5.42
N ALA A 164 -7.01 0.32 5.20
CA ALA A 164 -7.47 1.62 5.70
C ALA A 164 -7.44 1.69 7.24
N LEU A 165 -7.83 0.60 7.92
CA LEU A 165 -7.77 0.50 9.37
C LEU A 165 -6.31 0.57 9.88
N ALA A 166 -5.37 -0.08 9.21
CA ALA A 166 -3.95 0.01 9.55
C ALA A 166 -3.40 1.44 9.39
N ILE A 167 -3.84 2.16 8.33
CA ILE A 167 -3.46 3.56 8.08
C ILE A 167 -4.03 4.49 9.17
N ALA A 168 -5.19 4.17 9.74
CA ALA A 168 -5.77 4.94 10.84
C ALA A 168 -5.09 4.65 12.17
N VAL A 169 -5.01 3.37 12.52
CA VAL A 169 -4.55 2.91 13.85
C VAL A 169 -3.03 3.08 13.99
N GLY A 170 -2.26 2.77 12.94
CA GLY A 170 -0.80 2.74 13.00
C GLY A 170 -0.19 4.07 13.40
N PRO A 171 -0.42 5.17 12.65
CA PRO A 171 0.15 6.47 12.98
C PRO A 171 -0.34 7.00 14.33
N ALA A 172 -1.64 6.86 14.63
CA ALA A 172 -2.18 7.29 15.92
C ALA A 172 -1.52 6.56 17.09
N LEU A 173 -1.33 5.24 16.98
CA LEU A 173 -0.61 4.44 17.96
C LEU A 173 0.86 4.87 18.07
N GLY A 174 1.54 5.06 16.94
CA GLY A 174 2.96 5.44 16.90
C GLY A 174 3.22 6.78 17.57
N ILE A 175 2.43 7.81 17.23
CA ILE A 175 2.57 9.16 17.79
C ILE A 175 2.28 9.15 19.31
N ARG A 176 1.19 8.48 19.74
CA ARG A 176 0.82 8.43 21.16
C ARG A 176 1.82 7.63 22.00
N LEU A 177 2.32 6.52 21.49
CA LEU A 177 3.36 5.74 22.18
C LEU A 177 4.65 6.55 22.28
N GLN A 178 5.08 7.19 21.18
CA GLN A 178 6.29 8.01 21.19
C GLN A 178 6.18 9.14 22.22
N ALA A 179 5.04 9.84 22.29
CA ALA A 179 4.81 10.91 23.25
C ALA A 179 4.74 10.43 24.72
N ALA A 180 4.19 9.22 24.96
CA ALA A 180 3.99 8.70 26.31
C ALA A 180 5.22 7.98 26.87
N VAL A 181 5.92 7.17 26.06
CA VAL A 181 6.98 6.25 26.50
C VAL A 181 8.26 6.33 25.67
N GLY A 182 8.32 7.21 24.65
CA GLY A 182 9.49 7.46 23.82
C GLY A 182 9.66 6.50 22.64
N TYR A 183 10.69 6.76 21.82
CA TYR A 183 10.97 6.06 20.56
C TYR A 183 11.20 4.55 20.76
N GLN A 184 11.96 4.19 21.77
CA GLN A 184 12.37 2.80 22.02
C GLN A 184 11.14 1.88 22.15
N TRP A 185 10.18 2.24 23.00
CA TRP A 185 8.95 1.46 23.19
C TRP A 185 8.05 1.46 21.98
N THR A 186 8.06 2.54 21.19
CA THR A 186 7.36 2.61 19.90
C THR A 186 7.91 1.61 18.90
N PHE A 187 9.24 1.46 18.83
CA PHE A 187 9.86 0.46 17.96
C PHE A 187 9.62 -0.98 18.45
N ILE A 188 9.66 -1.20 19.77
CA ILE A 188 9.30 -2.50 20.35
C ILE A 188 7.84 -2.87 20.04
N ALA A 189 6.91 -1.92 20.12
CA ALA A 189 5.50 -2.15 19.76
C ALA A 189 5.37 -2.51 18.27
N SER A 190 6.04 -1.79 17.37
CA SER A 190 6.10 -2.13 15.95
C SER A 190 6.70 -3.50 15.70
N LEU A 191 7.80 -3.84 16.37
CA LEU A 191 8.43 -5.16 16.30
C LEU A 191 7.48 -6.26 16.76
N THR A 192 6.75 -6.05 17.86
CA THR A 192 5.75 -6.99 18.37
C THR A 192 4.63 -7.24 17.35
N LEU A 193 4.10 -6.19 16.72
CA LEU A 193 3.12 -6.31 15.65
C LEU A 193 3.64 -7.15 14.47
N ASN A 194 4.92 -6.99 14.14
CA ASN A 194 5.55 -7.77 13.08
C ASN A 194 5.73 -9.25 13.46
N VAL A 195 6.10 -9.53 14.70
CA VAL A 195 6.14 -10.90 15.21
C VAL A 195 4.74 -11.52 15.17
N CYS A 196 3.70 -10.77 15.55
CA CYS A 196 2.30 -11.23 15.41
C CYS A 196 1.94 -11.51 13.93
N ALA A 197 2.36 -10.65 13.00
CA ALA A 197 2.18 -10.89 11.57
C ALA A 197 2.87 -12.18 11.13
N PHE A 198 4.13 -12.38 11.51
CA PHE A 198 4.90 -13.59 11.20
C PHE A 198 4.23 -14.87 11.73
N VAL A 199 3.84 -14.88 13.00
CA VAL A 199 3.13 -16.02 13.61
C VAL A 199 1.84 -16.29 12.87
N THR A 200 1.06 -15.25 12.57
CA THR A 200 -0.22 -15.38 11.84
C THR A 200 0.00 -15.99 10.45
N VAL A 201 1.04 -15.59 9.73
CA VAL A 201 1.44 -16.16 8.43
C VAL A 201 1.75 -17.65 8.54
N LEU A 202 2.42 -18.08 9.61
CA LEU A 202 2.74 -19.48 9.84
C LEU A 202 1.50 -20.35 10.09
N LEU A 203 0.44 -19.78 10.67
CA LEU A 203 -0.82 -20.48 10.98
C LEU A 203 -1.71 -20.71 9.73
N VAL A 204 -1.47 -20.03 8.61
CA VAL A 204 -2.22 -20.22 7.36
C VAL A 204 -1.91 -21.59 6.77
N LYS A 205 -2.91 -22.42 6.52
CA LYS A 205 -2.72 -23.77 5.98
C LYS A 205 -2.43 -23.76 4.48
N ASN A 206 -3.19 -22.98 3.71
CA ASN A 206 -2.99 -22.85 2.27
C ASN A 206 -1.87 -21.87 1.98
N GLY A 207 -0.66 -22.37 1.71
CA GLY A 207 0.54 -21.56 1.46
C GLY A 207 0.57 -20.77 0.15
N GLY A 208 -0.51 -20.75 -0.62
CA GLY A 208 -0.56 -20.06 -1.92
C GLY A 208 0.54 -20.55 -2.87
N ARG A 209 0.72 -21.89 -2.97
CA ARG A 209 1.72 -22.48 -3.86
C ARG A 209 1.37 -22.18 -5.32
N PRO A 210 2.35 -21.84 -6.16
CA PRO A 210 2.11 -21.64 -7.59
C PRO A 210 1.62 -22.94 -8.23
N ALA A 211 0.77 -22.84 -9.26
CA ALA A 211 0.41 -23.95 -10.11
C ALA A 211 1.70 -24.55 -10.70
N ARG A 212 1.72 -25.88 -10.84
CA ARG A 212 2.86 -26.75 -11.15
C ARG A 212 3.87 -26.11 -12.13
N LYS A 213 5.15 -26.08 -11.73
CA LYS A 213 6.26 -25.57 -12.53
C LYS A 213 6.33 -26.29 -13.87
N THR A 214 6.07 -25.59 -14.96
CA THR A 214 6.51 -26.03 -16.28
C THR A 214 7.91 -25.44 -16.53
N VAL A 215 8.79 -26.20 -17.19
CA VAL A 215 10.16 -25.79 -17.58
C VAL A 215 10.17 -24.46 -18.34
N ALA A 216 9.05 -24.10 -18.98
CA ALA A 216 8.79 -22.80 -19.59
C ALA A 216 8.80 -21.62 -18.59
N ALA A 217 8.63 -21.86 -17.28
CA ALA A 217 8.58 -20.77 -16.28
C ALA A 217 9.96 -20.17 -15.99
N GLU A 218 11.05 -20.94 -16.05
CA GLU A 218 12.42 -20.45 -15.81
C GLU A 218 12.95 -19.59 -16.98
N GLN A 219 12.66 -19.99 -18.22
CA GLN A 219 12.98 -19.18 -19.39
C GLN A 219 12.14 -17.91 -19.46
N SER A 220 10.90 -17.93 -18.93
CA SER A 220 10.00 -16.80 -18.78
C SER A 220 10.54 -15.75 -17.77
N LEU A 221 11.27 -16.13 -16.71
CA LEU A 221 11.73 -15.17 -15.68
C LEU A 221 12.73 -14.17 -16.26
N ARG A 222 13.73 -14.61 -17.02
CA ARG A 222 14.70 -13.71 -17.67
C ARG A 222 14.03 -12.77 -18.68
N HIS A 223 12.98 -13.24 -19.36
CA HIS A 223 12.20 -12.42 -20.30
C HIS A 223 11.29 -11.42 -19.57
N ARG A 224 10.68 -11.81 -18.45
CA ARG A 224 9.83 -10.95 -17.60
C ARG A 224 10.61 -9.88 -16.88
N LEU A 225 11.87 -10.12 -16.49
CA LEU A 225 12.76 -9.16 -15.82
C LEU A 225 13.40 -8.14 -16.78
N ARG A 226 13.14 -8.21 -18.10
CA ARG A 226 13.53 -7.12 -19.00
C ARG A 226 12.73 -5.85 -18.66
N LEU A 227 13.41 -4.72 -18.52
CA LEU A 227 12.81 -3.42 -18.18
C LEU A 227 11.56 -3.09 -19.02
N ARG A 228 11.56 -3.47 -20.30
CA ARG A 228 10.42 -3.30 -21.21
C ARG A 228 9.16 -4.06 -20.80
N ASN A 229 9.31 -5.12 -19.99
CA ASN A 229 8.20 -5.96 -19.52
C ASN A 229 7.85 -5.70 -18.04
N LEU A 230 8.45 -4.70 -17.40
CA LEU A 230 8.21 -4.32 -16.01
C LEU A 230 7.23 -3.16 -15.88
N VAL A 231 7.04 -2.39 -16.97
CA VAL A 231 6.27 -1.14 -16.96
C VAL A 231 5.32 -1.13 -18.17
N GLU A 232 4.09 -0.71 -17.95
CA GLU A 232 3.14 -0.40 -19.03
C GLU A 232 3.31 1.05 -19.47
N PRO A 233 3.87 1.32 -20.69
CA PRO A 233 4.18 2.68 -21.11
C PRO A 233 2.96 3.61 -21.14
N ARG A 234 1.78 3.06 -21.45
CA ARG A 234 0.53 3.83 -21.52
C ARG A 234 0.05 4.28 -20.14
N ALA A 235 0.43 3.57 -19.07
CA ALA A 235 0.08 3.91 -17.70
C ALA A 235 1.06 4.89 -17.04
N ILE A 236 2.25 5.12 -17.64
CA ILE A 236 3.28 6.02 -17.06
C ILE A 236 2.75 7.44 -16.83
N PRO A 237 2.06 8.10 -17.77
CA PRO A 237 1.56 9.46 -17.55
C PRO A 237 0.56 9.54 -16.40
N LEU A 238 -0.30 8.52 -16.24
CA LEU A 238 -1.23 8.44 -15.13
C LEU A 238 -0.53 8.25 -13.79
N ALA A 239 0.46 7.35 -13.75
CA ALA A 239 1.27 7.11 -12.56
C ALA A 239 2.07 8.38 -12.17
N ALA A 240 2.63 9.10 -13.14
CA ALA A 240 3.34 10.35 -12.92
C ALA A 240 2.42 11.49 -12.45
N ALA A 241 1.22 11.63 -13.04
CA ALA A 241 0.23 12.60 -12.57
C ALA A 241 -0.22 12.30 -11.13
N PHE A 242 -0.44 11.03 -10.81
CA PHE A 242 -0.81 10.62 -9.44
C PHE A 242 0.35 10.77 -8.45
N MET A 243 1.60 10.54 -8.86
CA MET A 243 2.77 10.79 -8.03
C MET A 243 2.79 12.23 -7.47
N MET A 244 2.28 13.21 -8.23
CA MET A 244 2.17 14.60 -7.78
C MET A 244 1.15 14.79 -6.63
N PHE A 245 0.18 13.89 -6.47
CA PHE A 245 -0.69 13.84 -5.29
C PHE A 245 -0.04 13.04 -4.15
N ALA A 246 0.76 12.04 -4.48
CA ALA A 246 1.42 11.19 -3.50
C ALA A 246 2.54 11.94 -2.75
N ILE A 247 3.29 12.81 -3.44
CA ILE A 247 4.38 13.61 -2.84
C ILE A 247 3.89 14.42 -1.62
N PRO A 248 2.90 15.32 -1.71
CA PRO A 248 2.44 16.09 -0.56
C PRO A 248 1.80 15.21 0.53
N TYR A 249 1.12 14.13 0.16
CA TYR A 249 0.56 13.19 1.13
C TYR A 249 1.64 12.53 1.98
N PHE A 250 2.67 11.97 1.37
CA PHE A 250 3.74 11.28 2.11
C PHE A 250 4.71 12.25 2.80
N ALA A 251 4.89 13.46 2.26
CA ALA A 251 5.57 14.54 2.95
C ALA A 251 4.87 14.88 4.28
N ASN A 252 3.55 15.09 4.22
CA ASN A 252 2.74 15.33 5.41
C ASN A 252 2.78 14.14 6.38
N GLN A 253 2.66 12.90 5.87
CA GLN A 253 2.67 11.70 6.71
C GLN A 253 3.96 11.56 7.53
N SER A 254 5.09 12.00 6.98
CA SER A 254 6.41 11.86 7.64
C SER A 254 6.80 13.05 8.51
N PHE A 255 6.30 14.26 8.23
CA PHE A 255 6.75 15.49 8.87
C PHE A 255 5.65 16.27 9.61
N LEU A 256 4.41 15.77 9.66
CA LEU A 256 3.32 16.48 10.36
C LEU A 256 3.64 16.72 11.85
N VAL A 257 4.22 15.70 12.52
CA VAL A 257 4.58 15.76 13.94
C VAL A 257 5.66 16.81 14.15
N ASP A 258 6.73 16.77 13.34
CA ASP A 258 7.85 17.68 13.43
C ASP A 258 7.43 19.14 13.10
N TYR A 259 6.54 19.29 12.09
CA TYR A 259 5.98 20.59 11.72
C TYR A 259 5.16 21.23 12.86
N ILE A 260 4.31 20.45 13.54
CA ILE A 260 3.51 20.90 14.68
C ILE A 260 4.41 21.27 15.86
N SER A 261 5.43 20.45 16.13
CA SER A 261 6.41 20.68 17.18
C SER A 261 7.20 21.97 16.95
N THR A 262 7.74 22.15 15.74
CA THR A 262 8.53 23.34 15.37
C THR A 262 7.72 24.65 15.47
N ARG A 263 6.41 24.59 15.19
CA ARG A 263 5.50 25.72 15.34
C ARG A 263 4.98 25.90 16.77
N HIS A 264 5.38 25.04 17.70
CA HIS A 264 4.91 25.04 19.10
C HIS A 264 3.38 25.02 19.24
N LEU A 265 2.70 24.31 18.32
CA LEU A 265 1.23 24.23 18.34
C LEU A 265 0.78 23.17 19.35
N ARG A 266 -0.28 23.47 20.10
CA ARG A 266 -0.92 22.52 21.01
C ARG A 266 -2.04 21.76 20.27
N ILE A 267 -1.65 20.87 19.36
CA ILE A 267 -2.55 20.15 18.47
C ILE A 267 -2.19 18.66 18.51
N SER A 268 -3.20 17.80 18.50
CA SER A 268 -3.04 16.34 18.50
C SER A 268 -2.85 15.81 17.08
N SER A 269 -1.60 15.71 16.62
CA SER A 269 -1.23 15.31 15.24
C SER A 269 -1.79 13.94 14.80
N ASP A 270 -2.04 13.02 15.74
CA ASP A 270 -2.63 11.71 15.51
C ASP A 270 -4.07 11.80 14.96
N LEU A 271 -4.81 12.85 15.30
CA LEU A 271 -6.19 13.06 14.85
C LEU A 271 -6.28 13.19 13.32
N PHE A 272 -5.26 13.75 12.66
CA PHE A 272 -5.24 13.83 11.20
C PHE A 272 -5.45 12.45 10.54
N PHE A 273 -4.73 11.44 11.03
CA PHE A 273 -4.77 10.09 10.45
C PHE A 273 -6.11 9.39 10.71
N VAL A 274 -6.70 9.62 11.88
CA VAL A 274 -8.02 9.10 12.23
C VAL A 274 -9.10 9.74 11.34
N PHE A 275 -9.08 11.06 11.21
CA PHE A 275 -10.04 11.78 10.37
C PHE A 275 -9.88 11.44 8.89
N TYR A 276 -8.65 11.32 8.41
CA TYR A 276 -8.35 10.87 7.04
C TYR A 276 -8.94 9.49 6.77
N ALA A 277 -8.70 8.52 7.64
CA ALA A 277 -9.16 7.16 7.41
C ALA A 277 -10.68 7.03 7.52
N ALA A 278 -11.31 7.70 8.50
CA ALA A 278 -12.76 7.74 8.65
C ALA A 278 -13.42 8.39 7.42
N ALA A 279 -12.91 9.54 6.98
CA ALA A 279 -13.41 10.22 5.79
C ALA A 279 -13.22 9.38 4.52
N LEU A 280 -12.06 8.73 4.35
CA LEU A 280 -11.80 7.88 3.20
C LEU A 280 -12.78 6.71 3.13
N LEU A 281 -13.08 6.08 4.26
CA LEU A 281 -14.06 5.00 4.33
C LEU A 281 -15.46 5.49 3.93
N VAL A 282 -15.92 6.60 4.50
CA VAL A 282 -17.22 7.20 4.18
C VAL A 282 -17.29 7.58 2.70
N LEU A 283 -16.28 8.28 2.19
CA LEU A 283 -16.24 8.71 0.78
C LEU A 283 -16.25 7.52 -0.20
N ARG A 284 -15.54 6.44 0.10
CA ARG A 284 -15.55 5.23 -0.76
C ARG A 284 -16.89 4.53 -0.78
N LEU A 285 -17.63 4.54 0.34
CA LEU A 285 -18.95 3.93 0.43
C LEU A 285 -20.02 4.80 -0.26
N THR A 286 -19.97 6.12 -0.07
CA THR A 286 -20.98 7.05 -0.57
C THR A 286 -20.81 7.41 -2.05
N LEU A 287 -19.56 7.45 -2.55
CA LEU A 287 -19.26 7.87 -3.92
C LEU A 287 -19.09 6.71 -4.90
N ARG A 288 -19.45 5.49 -4.50
CA ARG A 288 -19.26 4.27 -5.30
C ARG A 288 -19.80 4.43 -6.74
N ASP A 289 -21.05 4.87 -6.86
CA ASP A 289 -21.74 5.01 -8.17
C ASP A 289 -21.15 6.16 -9.01
N LEU A 290 -20.58 7.17 -8.34
CA LEU A 290 -19.95 8.31 -8.99
C LEU A 290 -18.62 7.93 -9.66
N PHE A 291 -17.88 6.94 -9.10
CA PHE A 291 -16.66 6.43 -9.71
C PHE A 291 -16.89 5.83 -11.09
N ASP A 292 -18.02 5.13 -11.28
CA ASP A 292 -18.36 4.48 -12.54
C ASP A 292 -18.95 5.47 -13.57
N SER A 293 -19.56 6.57 -13.11
CA SER A 293 -20.26 7.53 -13.97
C SER A 293 -19.39 8.69 -14.46
N LYS A 294 -18.33 9.06 -13.72
CA LYS A 294 -17.51 10.25 -14.03
C LYS A 294 -16.11 9.86 -14.53
N GLY A 295 -15.66 10.57 -15.59
CA GLY A 295 -14.35 10.34 -16.20
C GLY A 295 -13.19 10.86 -15.35
N PHE A 296 -11.97 10.44 -15.69
CA PHE A 296 -10.73 10.79 -15.01
C PHE A 296 -10.53 12.31 -14.82
N ARG A 297 -10.86 13.12 -15.85
CA ARG A 297 -10.73 14.59 -15.79
C ARG A 297 -11.56 15.21 -14.67
N PHE A 298 -12.79 14.74 -14.47
CA PHE A 298 -13.64 15.22 -13.38
C PHE A 298 -12.97 14.99 -12.01
N TRP A 299 -12.48 13.78 -11.79
CA TRP A 299 -11.79 13.43 -10.55
C TRP A 299 -10.49 14.19 -10.36
N LEU A 300 -9.73 14.42 -11.43
CA LEU A 300 -8.52 15.23 -11.37
C LEU A 300 -8.82 16.65 -10.87
N VAL A 301 -9.90 17.29 -11.36
CA VAL A 301 -10.36 18.62 -10.90
C VAL A 301 -10.73 18.57 -9.43
N VAL A 302 -11.66 17.68 -9.05
CA VAL A 302 -12.18 17.57 -7.68
C VAL A 302 -11.06 17.27 -6.68
N CYS A 303 -10.22 16.29 -6.99
CA CYS A 303 -9.11 15.90 -6.13
C CYS A 303 -8.03 16.99 -6.03
N SER A 304 -7.82 17.79 -7.10
CA SER A 304 -6.88 18.94 -7.05
C SER A 304 -7.38 20.02 -6.09
N PHE A 305 -8.66 20.41 -6.17
CA PHE A 305 -9.23 21.38 -5.23
C PHE A 305 -9.23 20.84 -3.79
N ALA A 306 -9.53 19.56 -3.61
CA ALA A 306 -9.45 18.92 -2.29
C ALA A 306 -8.01 18.92 -1.74
N MET A 307 -6.98 18.67 -2.59
CA MET A 307 -5.58 18.76 -2.16
C MET A 307 -5.18 20.17 -1.75
N LEU A 308 -5.55 21.18 -2.56
CA LEU A 308 -5.31 22.57 -2.23
C LEU A 308 -5.96 22.94 -0.89
N ALA A 309 -7.22 22.55 -0.68
CA ALA A 309 -7.92 22.76 0.58
C ALA A 309 -7.20 22.09 1.76
N SER A 310 -6.78 20.84 1.60
CA SER A 310 -6.03 20.12 2.63
C SER A 310 -4.72 20.83 3.01
N LEU A 311 -3.91 21.19 2.01
CA LEU A 311 -2.63 21.89 2.22
C LEU A 311 -2.85 23.30 2.80
N ALA A 312 -3.94 23.99 2.44
CA ALA A 312 -4.32 25.27 3.04
C ALA A 312 -4.69 25.09 4.52
N PHE A 313 -5.53 24.11 4.87
CA PHE A 313 -5.83 23.81 6.27
C PHE A 313 -4.55 23.50 7.08
N LEU A 314 -3.60 22.75 6.53
CA LEU A 314 -2.33 22.46 7.18
C LEU A 314 -1.44 23.70 7.30
N THR A 315 -1.45 24.59 6.31
CA THR A 315 -0.68 25.85 6.36
C THR A 315 -1.16 26.77 7.48
N PHE A 316 -2.48 26.94 7.60
CA PHE A 316 -3.12 27.89 8.53
C PHE A 316 -3.56 27.24 9.84
N MET A 317 -3.10 26.00 10.13
CA MET A 317 -3.56 25.28 11.32
C MET A 317 -3.15 26.01 12.62
N THR A 318 -4.13 26.11 13.51
CA THR A 318 -3.99 26.68 14.87
C THR A 318 -4.65 25.82 15.93
N ASN A 319 -5.54 24.91 15.54
CA ASN A 319 -6.28 24.02 16.43
C ASN A 319 -6.66 22.70 15.71
N ASP A 320 -7.23 21.73 16.45
CA ASP A 320 -7.57 20.40 15.93
C ASP A 320 -8.63 20.40 14.82
N TRP A 321 -9.49 21.44 14.71
CA TRP A 321 -10.48 21.55 13.64
C TRP A 321 -9.84 21.71 12.25
N TYR A 322 -8.65 22.35 12.19
CA TYR A 322 -7.89 22.40 10.95
C TYR A 322 -7.39 21.00 10.52
N LEU A 323 -7.01 20.14 11.49
CA LEU A 323 -6.63 18.77 11.19
C LEU A 323 -7.81 17.92 10.71
N LEU A 324 -9.01 18.14 11.27
CA LEU A 324 -10.23 17.52 10.76
C LEU A 324 -10.48 17.91 9.31
N GLY A 325 -10.47 19.20 9.00
CA GLY A 325 -10.64 19.72 7.63
C GLY A 325 -9.55 19.19 6.69
N ALA A 326 -8.29 19.19 7.11
CA ALA A 326 -7.16 18.70 6.34
C ALA A 326 -7.28 17.19 6.07
N GLY A 327 -7.65 16.39 7.07
CA GLY A 327 -7.80 14.93 6.94
C GLY A 327 -8.92 14.56 5.98
N ILE A 328 -10.10 15.20 6.10
CA ILE A 328 -11.23 14.99 5.18
C ILE A 328 -10.86 15.38 3.75
N ALA A 329 -10.26 16.56 3.57
CA ALA A 329 -9.85 17.05 2.26
C ALA A 329 -8.74 16.18 1.64
N MET A 330 -7.79 15.68 2.44
CA MET A 330 -6.75 14.76 1.98
C MET A 330 -7.33 13.41 1.55
N ALA A 331 -8.33 12.89 2.26
CA ALA A 331 -9.05 11.68 1.88
C ALA A 331 -9.80 11.86 0.55
N ALA A 332 -10.46 13.01 0.37
CA ALA A 332 -11.14 13.38 -0.87
C ALA A 332 -10.16 13.65 -2.04
N SER A 333 -8.89 13.89 -1.75
CA SER A 333 -7.84 14.09 -2.74
C SER A 333 -7.06 12.81 -3.02
N TYR A 334 -5.98 12.58 -2.28
CA TYR A 334 -5.08 11.44 -2.47
C TYR A 334 -5.83 10.10 -2.41
N GLY A 335 -6.75 9.96 -1.44
CA GLY A 335 -7.48 8.71 -1.24
C GLY A 335 -8.38 8.33 -2.41
N LEU A 336 -9.15 9.28 -2.98
CA LEU A 336 -10.01 9.02 -4.14
C LEU A 336 -9.21 8.96 -5.44
N MET A 337 -8.25 9.89 -5.63
CA MET A 337 -7.42 9.92 -6.83
C MET A 337 -6.62 8.63 -7.02
N SER A 338 -6.17 8.00 -5.93
CA SER A 338 -5.55 6.68 -5.92
C SER A 338 -6.42 5.62 -6.62
N SER A 339 -7.68 5.50 -6.22
CA SER A 339 -8.60 4.51 -6.77
C SER A 339 -8.94 4.80 -8.25
N VAL A 340 -9.18 6.06 -8.58
CA VAL A 340 -9.50 6.50 -9.95
C VAL A 340 -8.33 6.26 -10.89
N THR A 341 -7.12 6.61 -10.48
CA THR A 341 -5.91 6.42 -11.30
C THR A 341 -5.63 4.95 -11.54
N GLN A 342 -5.78 4.11 -10.51
CA GLN A 342 -5.60 2.67 -10.62
C GLN A 342 -6.60 2.06 -11.61
N ALA A 343 -7.88 2.42 -11.51
CA ALA A 343 -8.91 1.95 -12.43
C ALA A 343 -8.62 2.39 -13.87
N GLN A 344 -8.30 3.67 -14.07
CA GLN A 344 -7.99 4.22 -15.39
C GLN A 344 -6.74 3.58 -16.02
N ALA A 345 -5.70 3.28 -15.23
CA ALA A 345 -4.50 2.60 -15.72
C ALA A 345 -4.83 1.20 -16.28
N VAL A 346 -5.72 0.46 -15.61
CA VAL A 346 -6.19 -0.85 -16.09
C VAL A 346 -7.03 -0.72 -17.35
N VAL A 347 -7.91 0.28 -17.43
CA VAL A 347 -8.75 0.55 -18.61
C VAL A 347 -7.89 0.83 -19.85
N ILE A 348 -6.86 1.68 -19.72
CA ILE A 348 -5.97 2.05 -20.85
C ILE A 348 -5.10 0.88 -21.30
N ALA A 349 -4.61 0.07 -20.37
CA ALA A 349 -3.75 -1.08 -20.68
C ALA A 349 -4.52 -2.28 -21.26
N GLY A 350 -5.82 -2.37 -20.96
CA GLY A 350 -6.66 -3.51 -21.26
C GLY A 350 -6.49 -4.66 -20.27
N ARG A 351 -7.45 -5.60 -20.29
CA ARG A 351 -7.51 -6.71 -19.31
C ARG A 351 -6.28 -7.62 -19.34
N GLU A 352 -5.68 -7.84 -20.50
CA GLU A 352 -4.51 -8.70 -20.67
C GLU A 352 -3.26 -8.14 -20.00
N ARG A 353 -3.15 -6.82 -19.88
CA ARG A 353 -2.00 -6.12 -19.27
C ARG A 353 -2.32 -5.44 -17.95
N SER A 354 -3.42 -5.79 -17.33
CA SER A 354 -3.89 -5.19 -16.06
C SER A 354 -2.85 -5.31 -14.92
N GLY A 355 -2.15 -6.44 -14.83
CA GLY A 355 -1.09 -6.63 -13.85
C GLY A 355 0.08 -5.65 -14.04
N LEU A 356 0.49 -5.45 -15.29
CA LEU A 356 1.57 -4.52 -15.63
C LEU A 356 1.17 -3.06 -15.39
N ALA A 357 -0.08 -2.71 -15.71
CA ALA A 357 -0.64 -1.38 -15.44
C ALA A 357 -0.70 -1.07 -13.94
N ASN A 358 -1.17 -2.02 -13.14
CA ASN A 358 -1.15 -1.91 -11.69
C ASN A 358 0.28 -1.77 -11.14
N GLY A 359 1.23 -2.56 -11.66
CA GLY A 359 2.64 -2.44 -11.30
C GLY A 359 3.18 -1.04 -11.55
N THR A 360 2.91 -0.48 -12.73
CA THR A 360 3.32 0.89 -13.10
C THR A 360 2.67 1.94 -12.21
N TYR A 361 1.38 1.79 -11.89
CA TYR A 361 0.67 2.64 -10.94
C TYR A 361 1.33 2.63 -9.55
N TYR A 362 1.64 1.44 -9.01
CA TYR A 362 2.31 1.32 -7.72
C TYR A 362 3.73 1.90 -7.72
N MET A 363 4.46 1.84 -8.83
CA MET A 363 5.75 2.54 -8.97
C MET A 363 5.59 4.05 -8.79
N GLY A 364 4.50 4.65 -9.31
CA GLY A 364 4.18 6.05 -9.06
C GLY A 364 3.94 6.37 -7.58
N ILE A 365 3.27 5.47 -6.85
CA ILE A 365 3.09 5.59 -5.39
C ILE A 365 4.44 5.54 -4.67
N ASP A 366 5.26 4.54 -4.97
CA ASP A 366 6.55 4.35 -4.31
C ASP A 366 7.50 5.52 -4.57
N LEU A 367 7.49 6.08 -5.79
CA LEU A 367 8.22 7.30 -6.10
C LEU A 367 7.72 8.49 -5.27
N GLY A 368 6.40 8.67 -5.15
CA GLY A 368 5.82 9.70 -4.30
C GLY A 368 6.17 9.51 -2.83
N MET A 369 6.14 8.26 -2.35
CA MET A 369 6.49 7.87 -0.98
C MET A 369 8.00 8.04 -0.69
N ALA A 370 8.87 7.93 -1.70
CA ALA A 370 10.29 8.19 -1.57
C ALA A 370 10.61 9.69 -1.66
N LEU A 371 10.07 10.37 -2.68
CA LEU A 371 10.37 11.78 -2.95
C LEU A 371 9.68 12.74 -1.97
N GLY A 372 8.47 12.41 -1.51
CA GLY A 372 7.72 13.25 -0.58
C GLY A 372 8.51 13.58 0.68
N PRO A 373 8.94 12.59 1.48
CA PRO A 373 9.75 12.83 2.68
C PRO A 373 11.11 13.48 2.37
N VAL A 374 11.77 13.12 1.24
CA VAL A 374 13.06 13.73 0.87
C VAL A 374 12.89 15.22 0.59
N LEU A 375 11.89 15.60 -0.21
CA LEU A 375 11.57 17.00 -0.48
C LEU A 375 11.15 17.73 0.79
N ALA A 376 10.32 17.09 1.62
CA ALA A 376 9.92 17.65 2.91
C ALA A 376 11.12 17.93 3.82
N GLY A 377 12.06 16.98 3.91
CA GLY A 377 13.27 17.16 4.70
C GLY A 377 14.17 18.29 4.19
N VAL A 378 14.30 18.43 2.86
CA VAL A 378 15.04 19.55 2.26
C VAL A 378 14.36 20.88 2.58
N LEU A 379 13.04 20.98 2.42
CA LEU A 379 12.29 22.21 2.74
C LEU A 379 12.37 22.53 4.23
N TYR A 380 12.22 21.53 5.10
CA TYR A 380 12.28 21.66 6.55
C TYR A 380 13.65 22.18 7.02
N GLY A 381 14.74 21.75 6.40
CA GLY A 381 16.10 22.12 6.79
C GLY A 381 16.61 23.44 6.23
N HIS A 382 16.02 23.97 5.13
CA HIS A 382 16.60 25.10 4.40
C HIS A 382 15.68 26.32 4.27
N LEU A 383 14.36 26.17 4.51
CA LEU A 383 13.39 27.22 4.33
C LEU A 383 12.60 27.52 5.60
N PRO A 384 12.08 28.77 5.74
CA PRO A 384 11.16 29.06 6.82
C PRO A 384 9.97 28.11 6.81
N ILE A 385 9.63 27.57 7.98
CA ILE A 385 8.58 26.57 8.15
C ILE A 385 7.21 26.98 7.57
N ALA A 386 6.94 28.27 7.45
CA ALA A 386 5.73 28.81 6.85
C ALA A 386 5.57 28.44 5.37
N TRP A 387 6.66 28.16 4.64
CA TRP A 387 6.65 27.78 3.23
C TRP A 387 6.51 26.28 3.00
N PHE A 388 6.53 25.47 4.07
CA PHE A 388 6.53 24.02 3.98
C PHE A 388 5.34 23.48 3.13
N TYR A 389 4.10 23.71 3.56
CA TYR A 389 2.93 23.25 2.82
C TYR A 389 2.62 24.05 1.54
N PRO A 390 2.78 25.39 1.49
CA PRO A 390 2.57 26.16 0.27
C PRO A 390 3.39 25.67 -0.92
N LEU A 391 4.64 25.26 -0.72
CA LEU A 391 5.48 24.74 -1.80
C LEU A 391 4.98 23.42 -2.35
N PHE A 392 4.40 22.55 -1.54
CA PHE A 392 3.77 21.33 -2.02
C PHE A 392 2.53 21.56 -2.90
N MET A 393 1.88 22.72 -2.81
CA MET A 393 0.79 23.08 -3.72
C MET A 393 1.24 23.14 -5.18
N LEU A 394 2.54 23.40 -5.44
CA LEU A 394 3.12 23.40 -6.79
C LEU A 394 3.12 22.04 -7.47
N ALA A 395 2.95 20.96 -6.74
CA ALA A 395 2.80 19.63 -7.32
C ALA A 395 1.55 19.52 -8.21
N LEU A 396 0.49 20.30 -7.91
CA LEU A 396 -0.76 20.23 -8.66
C LEU A 396 -0.67 20.81 -10.08
N PRO A 397 -0.15 22.03 -10.29
CA PRO A 397 0.15 22.51 -11.65
C PRO A 397 0.98 21.51 -12.45
N VAL A 398 1.98 20.87 -11.84
CA VAL A 398 2.80 19.85 -12.50
C VAL A 398 1.95 18.63 -12.90
N SER A 399 1.06 18.15 -12.01
CA SER A 399 0.12 17.08 -12.35
C SER A 399 -0.77 17.45 -13.53
N TRP A 400 -1.27 18.68 -13.59
CA TRP A 400 -2.06 19.18 -14.71
C TRP A 400 -1.25 19.30 -16.00
N LEU A 401 0.00 19.75 -15.94
CA LEU A 401 0.89 19.80 -17.11
C LEU A 401 1.12 18.38 -17.67
N ILE A 402 1.39 17.40 -16.81
CA ILE A 402 1.51 16.00 -17.23
C ILE A 402 0.22 15.51 -17.89
N TYR A 403 -0.94 15.74 -17.26
CA TYR A 403 -2.22 15.34 -17.82
C TYR A 403 -2.48 15.97 -19.19
N LEU A 404 -2.27 17.26 -19.35
CA LEU A 404 -2.51 17.98 -20.61
C LEU A 404 -1.54 17.52 -21.71
N SER A 405 -0.26 17.31 -21.37
CA SER A 405 0.75 16.84 -22.34
C SER A 405 0.44 15.45 -22.89
N PHE A 406 -0.18 14.58 -22.07
CA PHE A 406 -0.47 13.20 -22.42
C PHE A 406 -1.98 12.91 -22.55
N HIS A 407 -2.80 13.95 -22.69
CA HIS A 407 -4.26 13.82 -22.72
C HIS A 407 -4.76 12.80 -23.77
N ARG A 408 -4.12 12.75 -24.95
CA ARG A 408 -4.49 11.81 -26.03
C ARG A 408 -4.20 10.34 -25.67
N LEU A 409 -3.22 10.08 -24.83
CA LEU A 409 -2.89 8.73 -24.35
C LEU A 409 -3.84 8.31 -23.20
N ILE A 410 -4.25 9.27 -22.39
CA ILE A 410 -5.15 9.04 -21.23
C ILE A 410 -6.59 8.85 -21.68
N HIS A 411 -6.99 9.47 -22.77
CA HIS A 411 -8.29 9.35 -23.41
C HIS A 411 -8.13 8.87 -24.86
N PRO A 412 -7.88 7.57 -25.08
CA PRO A 412 -7.89 7.05 -26.44
C PRO A 412 -9.30 7.24 -27.02
N SER A 413 -9.42 8.05 -28.08
CA SER A 413 -10.66 8.13 -28.85
C SER A 413 -10.98 6.73 -29.33
N HIS A 414 -12.11 6.19 -28.88
CA HIS A 414 -12.67 4.98 -29.49
C HIS A 414 -12.92 5.27 -30.99
N LYS A 415 -11.99 4.82 -31.86
CA LYS A 415 -12.23 4.61 -33.26
C LYS A 415 -12.71 3.17 -33.47
#